data_7339111ea747dab66a645fc53b98adc3
#
_entry.id   7339111ea747dab66a645fc53b98adc3
#
_cell.length_a   1.000
_cell.length_b   1.000
_cell.length_c   1.000
_cell.angle_alpha   90.00
_cell.angle_beta   90.00
_cell.angle_gamma   90.00
#
_symmetry.space_group_name_H-M   'P 1'
#
loop_
_entity.id
_entity.type
_entity.pdbx_description
1 polymer ?
#
loop_
_entity_poly.entity_id
_entity_poly.type
_entity_poly.pdbx_seq_one_letter_code
_entity_poly.pdbx_strand_id
1 'polypeptide(L)'
;SDFIRAMKKYGRMYPDSGYGNNFKLWLNSEKSEPYNSFGNGSAMRVSPCAWIMDCGFCARTGMWPSNGRAIAKLSAEVTHNHPEGIKGAMATADAIFMCRYYFGGYCGDYETPINNNPTECKKSIKEHIEFEYGYNLSRSLDEIRPNYRFNETCQETVPQAIIAFLESSDFEDAIRNAISLGGDSD
;
A
#
# COMPACT_ATOMS: atom_id res chain seq x y z
N SER A 1 11.90 -5.31 -16.99
CA SER A 1 12.24 -5.43 -15.56
C SER A 1 11.81 -6.80 -15.02
N ASP A 2 12.36 -7.21 -13.89
CA ASP A 2 12.00 -8.46 -13.23
C ASP A 2 10.53 -8.48 -12.78
N PHE A 3 9.98 -7.33 -12.41
CA PHE A 3 8.56 -7.18 -12.11
C PHE A 3 7.68 -7.56 -13.31
N ILE A 4 7.99 -7.07 -14.50
CA ILE A 4 7.24 -7.41 -15.73
C ILE A 4 7.28 -8.91 -15.96
N ARG A 5 8.49 -9.50 -15.89
CA ARG A 5 8.68 -10.94 -16.10
C ARG A 5 7.88 -11.77 -15.11
N ALA A 6 7.95 -11.42 -13.81
CA ALA A 6 7.23 -12.13 -12.75
C ALA A 6 5.71 -11.98 -12.91
N MET A 7 5.20 -10.77 -13.10
CA MET A 7 3.77 -10.52 -13.26
C MET A 7 3.20 -11.24 -14.48
N LYS A 8 3.88 -11.19 -15.65
CA LYS A 8 3.42 -11.91 -16.84
C LYS A 8 3.48 -13.42 -16.65
N LYS A 9 4.54 -13.94 -16.01
CA LYS A 9 4.65 -15.38 -15.73
C LYS A 9 3.49 -15.85 -14.84
N TYR A 10 3.36 -15.27 -13.66
CA TYR A 10 2.37 -15.73 -12.67
C TYR A 10 0.94 -15.34 -13.06
N GLY A 11 0.72 -14.17 -13.63
CA GLY A 11 -0.60 -13.77 -14.09
C GLY A 11 -1.17 -14.69 -15.18
N ARG A 12 -0.32 -15.19 -16.08
CA ARG A 12 -0.72 -16.17 -17.10
C ARG A 12 -0.96 -17.59 -16.54
N MET A 13 -0.33 -17.92 -15.40
CA MET A 13 -0.58 -19.21 -14.73
C MET A 13 -1.96 -19.25 -14.05
N TYR A 14 -2.54 -18.10 -13.73
CA TYR A 14 -3.81 -17.97 -13.04
C TYR A 14 -4.76 -17.02 -13.79
N PRO A 15 -5.20 -17.39 -15.02
CA PRO A 15 -5.92 -16.45 -15.91
C PRO A 15 -7.30 -16.05 -15.38
N ASP A 16 -7.90 -16.87 -14.51
CA ASP A 16 -9.26 -16.69 -13.98
C ASP A 16 -9.30 -16.05 -12.59
N SER A 17 -8.20 -15.38 -12.18
CA SER A 17 -8.09 -14.76 -10.86
C SER A 17 -8.76 -13.37 -10.76
N GLY A 18 -9.78 -13.09 -11.55
CA GLY A 18 -10.55 -11.85 -11.42
C GLY A 18 -9.86 -10.56 -11.90
N TYR A 19 -8.77 -10.66 -12.63
CA TYR A 19 -8.03 -9.48 -13.09
C TYR A 19 -8.89 -8.49 -13.88
N GLY A 20 -8.67 -7.19 -13.67
CA GLY A 20 -9.26 -6.12 -14.46
C GLY A 20 -8.88 -6.21 -15.95
N ASN A 21 -9.75 -5.71 -16.82
CA ASN A 21 -9.60 -5.86 -18.27
C ASN A 21 -8.26 -5.33 -18.82
N ASN A 22 -7.82 -4.17 -18.38
CA ASN A 22 -6.56 -3.59 -18.84
C ASN A 22 -5.35 -4.45 -18.44
N PHE A 23 -5.38 -5.06 -17.25
CA PHE A 23 -4.33 -5.96 -16.81
C PHE A 23 -4.34 -7.27 -17.63
N LYS A 24 -5.51 -7.84 -17.93
CA LYS A 24 -5.64 -9.01 -18.83
C LYS A 24 -5.07 -8.74 -20.21
N LEU A 25 -5.38 -7.59 -20.79
CA LEU A 25 -4.81 -7.17 -22.08
C LEU A 25 -3.29 -7.03 -22.00
N TRP A 26 -2.78 -6.40 -20.98
CA TRP A 26 -1.35 -6.24 -20.76
C TRP A 26 -0.61 -7.57 -20.55
N LEU A 27 -1.20 -8.51 -19.80
CA LEU A 27 -0.65 -9.86 -19.60
C LEU A 27 -0.46 -10.60 -20.92
N ASN A 28 -1.42 -10.46 -21.85
CA ASN A 28 -1.43 -11.17 -23.14
C ASN A 28 -0.70 -10.42 -24.26
N SER A 29 -0.37 -9.15 -24.04
CA SER A 29 0.39 -8.37 -25.01
C SER A 29 1.85 -8.82 -25.08
N GLU A 30 2.45 -8.76 -26.26
CA GLU A 30 3.92 -8.89 -26.43
C GLU A 30 4.64 -7.65 -25.90
N LYS A 31 4.01 -6.48 -26.02
CA LYS A 31 4.51 -5.23 -25.45
C LYS A 31 4.36 -5.23 -23.94
N SER A 32 5.35 -4.65 -23.28
CA SER A 32 5.39 -4.55 -21.82
C SER A 32 5.32 -3.10 -21.35
N GLU A 33 4.71 -2.25 -22.18
CA GLU A 33 4.50 -0.83 -21.86
C GLU A 33 3.38 -0.67 -20.81
N PRO A 34 3.53 0.23 -19.87
CA PRO A 34 2.46 0.54 -18.91
C PRO A 34 1.29 1.21 -19.62
N TYR A 35 0.08 1.07 -19.05
CA TYR A 35 -1.16 1.59 -19.64
C TYR A 35 -1.77 2.74 -18.81
N ASN A 36 -0.94 3.46 -18.07
CA ASN A 36 -1.29 4.67 -17.32
C ASN A 36 -2.47 4.50 -16.35
N SER A 37 -2.56 3.33 -15.70
CA SER A 37 -3.59 3.08 -14.70
C SER A 37 -3.39 3.93 -13.45
N PHE A 38 -4.49 4.42 -12.89
CA PHE A 38 -4.59 5.03 -11.57
C PHE A 38 -5.42 4.17 -10.60
N GLY A 39 -5.71 2.93 -11.00
CA GLY A 39 -6.41 1.95 -10.18
C GLY A 39 -5.60 1.51 -8.96
N ASN A 40 -6.29 0.93 -7.97
CA ASN A 40 -5.70 0.49 -6.71
C ASN A 40 -4.84 -0.78 -6.85
N GLY A 41 -4.86 -1.46 -8.00
CA GLY A 41 -4.09 -2.67 -8.24
C GLY A 41 -2.58 -2.54 -8.01
N SER A 42 -2.00 -1.33 -8.09
CA SER A 42 -0.61 -1.09 -7.70
C SER A 42 -0.41 -1.13 -6.18
N ALA A 43 -1.37 -0.59 -5.42
CA ALA A 43 -1.36 -0.58 -3.95
C ALA A 43 -1.66 -1.98 -3.38
N MET A 44 -2.61 -2.72 -3.96
CA MET A 44 -2.98 -4.08 -3.54
C MET A 44 -1.78 -5.04 -3.52
N ARG A 45 -0.88 -4.94 -4.49
CA ARG A 45 0.25 -5.86 -4.66
C ARG A 45 1.57 -5.40 -4.05
N VAL A 46 1.62 -4.22 -3.43
CA VAL A 46 2.89 -3.56 -3.05
C VAL A 46 3.49 -4.09 -1.75
N SER A 47 2.72 -4.79 -0.93
CA SER A 47 3.15 -5.26 0.40
C SER A 47 4.55 -5.92 0.40
N PRO A 48 4.91 -6.83 -0.53
CA PRO A 48 6.26 -7.39 -0.56
C PRO A 48 7.37 -6.35 -0.68
N CYS A 49 7.11 -5.22 -1.37
CA CYS A 49 8.09 -4.15 -1.51
C CYS A 49 8.42 -3.49 -0.16
N ALA A 50 7.40 -3.33 0.71
CA ALA A 50 7.60 -2.82 2.05
C ALA A 50 8.36 -3.79 2.96
N TRP A 51 8.26 -5.10 2.72
CA TRP A 51 8.95 -6.12 3.52
C TRP A 51 10.44 -6.23 3.23
N ILE A 52 10.90 -5.87 2.04
CA ILE A 52 12.33 -5.86 1.69
C ILE A 52 13.05 -4.57 2.12
N MET A 53 12.34 -3.58 2.66
CA MET A 53 12.95 -2.40 3.27
C MET A 53 13.72 -2.80 4.52
N ASP A 54 14.97 -2.33 4.62
CA ASP A 54 15.82 -2.60 5.79
C ASP A 54 15.49 -1.65 6.95
N CYS A 55 14.73 -2.14 7.92
CA CYS A 55 14.43 -1.41 9.14
C CYS A 55 15.70 -1.11 9.97
N GLY A 56 16.70 -1.98 9.94
CA GLY A 56 17.95 -1.78 10.65
C GLY A 56 18.74 -0.57 10.14
N PHE A 57 18.62 -0.25 8.86
CA PHE A 57 19.20 0.97 8.29
C PHE A 57 18.57 2.22 8.93
N CYS A 58 17.26 2.27 9.05
CA CYS A 58 16.54 3.39 9.67
C CYS A 58 16.92 3.56 11.14
N ALA A 59 16.96 2.47 11.90
CA ALA A 59 17.32 2.48 13.31
C ALA A 59 18.73 3.02 13.54
N ARG A 60 19.69 2.68 12.65
CA ARG A 60 21.09 3.13 12.76
C ARG A 60 21.32 4.57 12.29
N THR A 61 20.59 5.03 11.30
CA THR A 61 20.88 6.30 10.62
C THR A 61 19.85 7.39 10.88
N GLY A 62 18.67 7.03 11.39
CA GLY A 62 17.53 7.94 11.47
C GLY A 62 16.98 8.35 10.09
N MET A 63 17.50 7.75 9.02
CA MET A 63 17.12 8.09 7.64
C MET A 63 16.10 7.08 7.11
N TRP A 64 15.11 7.59 6.39
CA TRP A 64 14.12 6.76 5.72
C TRP A 64 14.76 5.96 4.57
N PRO A 65 14.46 4.66 4.40
CA PRO A 65 15.10 3.86 3.36
C PRO A 65 14.56 4.26 1.98
N SER A 66 15.33 5.08 1.27
CA SER A 66 14.99 5.50 -0.10
C SER A 66 14.77 4.32 -1.06
N ASN A 67 15.42 3.19 -0.79
CA ASN A 67 15.35 2.00 -1.64
C ASN A 67 13.94 1.39 -1.69
N GLY A 68 13.19 1.40 -0.59
CA GLY A 68 11.88 0.79 -0.54
C GLY A 68 10.83 1.58 -1.30
N ARG A 69 10.84 2.89 -1.18
CA ARG A 69 9.99 3.77 -1.99
C ARG A 69 10.30 3.60 -3.49
N ALA A 70 11.57 3.52 -3.85
CA ALA A 70 11.99 3.29 -5.23
C ALA A 70 11.47 1.94 -5.75
N ILE A 71 11.51 0.88 -4.95
CA ILE A 71 11.01 -0.44 -5.34
C ILE A 71 9.49 -0.44 -5.45
N ALA A 72 8.77 0.20 -4.53
CA ALA A 72 7.32 0.36 -4.61
C ALA A 72 6.91 1.12 -5.89
N LYS A 73 7.60 2.22 -6.19
CA LYS A 73 7.43 2.97 -7.43
C LYS A 73 7.68 2.10 -8.67
N LEU A 74 8.81 1.38 -8.73
CA LEU A 74 9.14 0.48 -9.84
C LEU A 74 8.11 -0.63 -10.01
N SER A 75 7.57 -1.17 -8.91
CA SER A 75 6.47 -2.15 -8.94
C SER A 75 5.18 -1.58 -9.55
N ALA A 76 4.86 -0.32 -9.22
CA ALA A 76 3.69 0.35 -9.77
C ALA A 76 3.86 0.68 -11.25
N GLU A 77 4.98 1.29 -11.64
CA GLU A 77 5.23 1.84 -12.97
C GLU A 77 5.12 0.84 -14.11
N VAL A 78 5.22 -0.46 -13.85
CA VAL A 78 5.09 -1.48 -14.91
C VAL A 78 3.70 -1.54 -15.55
N THR A 79 2.68 -1.03 -14.86
CA THR A 79 1.28 -0.98 -15.32
C THR A 79 0.57 0.31 -14.93
N HIS A 80 0.85 0.83 -13.73
CA HIS A 80 0.19 1.97 -13.08
C HIS A 80 1.15 3.16 -13.00
N ASN A 81 1.60 3.64 -14.17
CA ASN A 81 2.52 4.76 -14.27
C ASN A 81 1.83 6.14 -14.21
N HIS A 82 0.52 6.19 -13.95
CA HIS A 82 -0.18 7.42 -13.59
C HIS A 82 0.30 7.91 -12.21
N PRO A 83 0.46 9.24 -11.99
CA PRO A 83 0.92 9.77 -10.70
C PRO A 83 0.13 9.23 -9.48
N GLU A 84 -1.20 9.13 -9.58
CA GLU A 84 -2.04 8.59 -8.50
C GLU A 84 -1.81 7.10 -8.25
N GLY A 85 -1.57 6.31 -9.31
CA GLY A 85 -1.26 4.88 -9.17
C GLY A 85 0.09 4.65 -8.48
N ILE A 86 1.09 5.46 -8.81
CA ILE A 86 2.42 5.45 -8.16
C ILE A 86 2.29 5.91 -6.71
N LYS A 87 1.58 7.03 -6.47
CA LYS A 87 1.36 7.60 -5.15
C LYS A 87 0.69 6.60 -4.21
N GLY A 88 -0.38 5.94 -4.66
CA GLY A 88 -1.09 4.94 -3.86
C GLY A 88 -0.21 3.77 -3.45
N ALA A 89 0.59 3.23 -4.36
CA ALA A 89 1.54 2.15 -4.06
C ALA A 89 2.60 2.59 -3.04
N MET A 90 3.19 3.77 -3.23
CA MET A 90 4.22 4.28 -2.32
C MET A 90 3.66 4.56 -0.92
N ALA A 91 2.47 5.19 -0.83
CA ALA A 91 1.81 5.47 0.44
C ALA A 91 1.47 4.18 1.22
N THR A 92 0.97 3.17 0.52
CA THR A 92 0.69 1.85 1.12
C THR A 92 1.98 1.17 1.59
N ALA A 93 3.03 1.20 0.79
CA ALA A 93 4.33 0.62 1.18
C ALA A 93 4.92 1.33 2.41
N ASP A 94 4.85 2.65 2.47
CA ASP A 94 5.33 3.43 3.61
C ASP A 94 4.51 3.12 4.87
N ALA A 95 3.20 3.06 4.79
CA ALA A 95 2.34 2.70 5.92
C ALA A 95 2.69 1.31 6.48
N ILE A 96 2.85 0.30 5.61
CA ILE A 96 3.26 -1.06 6.00
C ILE A 96 4.66 -1.04 6.63
N PHE A 97 5.60 -0.33 6.02
CA PHE A 97 6.96 -0.25 6.53
C PHE A 97 6.99 0.41 7.92
N MET A 98 6.26 1.52 8.12
CA MET A 98 6.17 2.19 9.42
C MET A 98 5.56 1.30 10.49
N CYS A 99 4.53 0.52 10.15
CA CYS A 99 3.97 -0.48 11.07
C CYS A 99 5.05 -1.48 11.51
N ARG A 100 5.84 -1.99 10.58
CA ARG A 100 6.94 -2.92 10.89
C ARG A 100 8.03 -2.26 11.73
N TYR A 101 8.34 -1.01 11.43
CA TYR A 101 9.36 -0.25 12.13
C TYR A 101 8.97 0.02 13.58
N TYR A 102 7.73 0.40 13.85
CA TYR A 102 7.26 0.74 15.18
C TYR A 102 6.86 -0.48 16.02
N PHE A 103 6.18 -1.47 15.42
CA PHE A 103 5.59 -2.60 16.14
C PHE A 103 6.34 -3.92 16.00
N GLY A 104 7.17 -4.05 14.97
CA GLY A 104 7.61 -5.35 14.49
C GLY A 104 8.78 -5.98 15.23
N GLY A 105 9.49 -5.29 16.10
CA GLY A 105 10.66 -5.85 16.80
C GLY A 105 11.77 -6.44 15.91
N TYR A 106 11.59 -6.40 14.59
CA TYR A 106 12.46 -7.04 13.59
C TYR A 106 13.32 -6.00 12.85
N CYS A 107 14.05 -5.21 13.60
CA CYS A 107 15.07 -4.34 13.00
C CYS A 107 16.47 -4.87 13.36
N GLY A 108 16.88 -5.97 12.75
CA GLY A 108 18.20 -6.56 13.00
C GLY A 108 18.38 -7.02 14.43
N ASP A 109 19.50 -6.67 15.05
CA ASP A 109 19.87 -7.06 16.43
C ASP A 109 19.08 -6.33 17.53
N TYR A 110 18.04 -5.57 17.19
CA TYR A 110 17.20 -4.86 18.16
C TYR A 110 15.93 -5.68 18.45
N GLU A 111 15.94 -6.38 19.58
CA GLU A 111 14.83 -7.22 20.05
C GLU A 111 13.62 -6.42 20.59
N THR A 112 13.70 -5.09 20.64
CA THR A 112 12.65 -4.25 21.23
C THR A 112 12.01 -3.33 20.18
N PRO A 113 10.67 -3.20 20.17
CA PRO A 113 9.99 -2.19 19.37
C PRO A 113 10.49 -0.78 19.72
N ILE A 114 10.61 0.09 18.73
CA ILE A 114 11.10 1.46 18.95
C ILE A 114 10.11 2.29 19.78
N ASN A 115 8.82 1.99 19.62
CA ASN A 115 7.76 2.59 20.41
C ASN A 115 6.65 1.55 20.65
N ASN A 116 6.31 1.32 21.90
CA ASN A 116 5.29 0.36 22.33
C ASN A 116 3.89 1.01 22.47
N ASN A 117 3.74 2.29 22.15
CA ASN A 117 2.44 2.97 22.22
C ASN A 117 1.74 2.95 20.85
N PRO A 118 0.74 2.08 20.64
CA PRO A 118 0.03 1.98 19.38
C PRO A 118 -0.58 3.29 18.89
N THR A 119 -1.09 4.11 19.80
CA THR A 119 -1.72 5.39 19.47
C THR A 119 -0.71 6.37 18.89
N GLU A 120 0.47 6.48 19.48
CA GLU A 120 1.54 7.35 18.96
C GLU A 120 2.07 6.85 17.62
N CYS A 121 2.23 5.53 17.47
CA CYS A 121 2.65 4.94 16.20
C CYS A 121 1.66 5.24 15.08
N LYS A 122 0.37 5.03 15.30
CA LYS A 122 -0.69 5.35 14.35
C LYS A 122 -0.74 6.83 14.01
N LYS A 123 -0.55 7.70 15.00
CA LYS A 123 -0.46 9.15 14.80
C LYS A 123 0.72 9.49 13.89
N SER A 124 1.90 8.94 14.15
CA SER A 124 3.09 9.17 13.31
C SER A 124 2.89 8.68 11.86
N ILE A 125 2.24 7.53 11.67
CA ILE A 125 1.90 7.01 10.35
C ILE A 125 0.94 7.96 9.63
N LYS A 126 -0.11 8.43 10.32
CA LYS A 126 -1.07 9.38 9.76
C LYS A 126 -0.37 10.67 9.29
N GLU A 127 0.37 11.31 10.18
CA GLU A 127 1.09 12.57 9.90
C GLU A 127 2.05 12.41 8.73
N HIS A 128 2.79 11.31 8.67
CA HIS A 128 3.70 11.01 7.58
C HIS A 128 2.98 10.88 6.23
N ILE A 129 1.90 10.08 6.18
CA ILE A 129 1.15 9.84 4.94
C ILE A 129 0.44 11.11 4.46
N GLU A 130 -0.11 11.92 5.38
CA GLU A 130 -0.70 13.22 5.06
C GLU A 130 0.35 14.19 4.48
N PHE A 131 1.53 14.26 5.10
CA PHE A 131 2.60 15.16 4.68
C PHE A 131 3.22 14.76 3.33
N GLU A 132 3.60 13.50 3.18
CA GLU A 132 4.34 13.03 1.99
C GLU A 132 3.46 12.85 0.75
N TYR A 133 2.20 12.44 0.96
CA TYR A 133 1.30 12.04 -0.13
C TYR A 133 0.09 12.96 -0.29
N GLY A 134 -0.15 13.89 0.63
CA GLY A 134 -1.26 14.83 0.56
C GLY A 134 -2.64 14.17 0.69
N TYR A 135 -2.71 12.96 1.26
CA TYR A 135 -3.99 12.34 1.58
C TYR A 135 -4.63 13.00 2.79
N ASN A 136 -5.95 13.16 2.78
CA ASN A 136 -6.69 13.61 3.95
C ASN A 136 -7.17 12.38 4.75
N LEU A 137 -6.54 12.14 5.89
CA LEU A 137 -6.86 11.05 6.81
C LEU A 137 -7.60 11.53 8.07
N SER A 138 -8.21 12.72 8.03
CA SER A 138 -8.88 13.32 9.20
C SER A 138 -10.33 12.86 9.37
N ARG A 139 -10.95 12.30 8.31
CA ARG A 139 -12.33 11.81 8.36
C ARG A 139 -12.39 10.50 9.13
N SER A 140 -13.47 10.31 9.87
CA SER A 140 -13.76 9.03 10.51
C SER A 140 -14.46 8.07 9.54
N LEU A 141 -14.42 6.76 9.86
CA LEU A 141 -15.17 5.75 9.10
C LEU A 141 -16.68 6.02 9.13
N ASP A 142 -17.21 6.54 10.25
CA ASP A 142 -18.63 6.87 10.38
C ASP A 142 -19.04 8.03 9.46
N GLU A 143 -18.14 8.97 9.20
CA GLU A 143 -18.35 10.04 8.21
C GLU A 143 -18.20 9.57 6.76
N ILE A 144 -17.43 8.49 6.53
CA ILE A 144 -17.19 7.94 5.19
C ILE A 144 -18.33 7.00 4.77
N ARG A 145 -18.71 6.05 5.61
CA ARG A 145 -19.68 4.97 5.31
C ARG A 145 -20.96 5.40 4.61
N PRO A 146 -21.67 6.45 5.03
CA PRO A 146 -22.97 6.79 4.43
C PRO A 146 -22.89 7.10 2.94
N ASN A 147 -21.76 7.62 2.49
CA ASN A 147 -21.56 8.14 1.13
C ASN A 147 -20.55 7.37 0.31
N TYR A 148 -19.82 6.42 0.92
CA TYR A 148 -18.82 5.63 0.20
C TYR A 148 -19.49 4.67 -0.77
N ARG A 149 -18.90 4.51 -1.93
CA ARG A 149 -19.37 3.60 -2.99
C ARG A 149 -18.19 2.84 -3.54
N PHE A 150 -18.45 1.73 -4.20
CA PHE A 150 -17.44 0.96 -4.90
C PHE A 150 -16.60 1.86 -5.81
N ASN A 151 -15.30 1.80 -5.64
CA ASN A 151 -14.32 2.57 -6.40
C ASN A 151 -13.01 1.78 -6.49
N GLU A 152 -12.41 1.78 -7.68
CA GLU A 152 -11.15 1.06 -7.95
C GLU A 152 -9.94 2.00 -8.07
N THR A 153 -10.09 3.29 -7.76
CA THR A 153 -9.02 4.26 -7.92
C THR A 153 -8.17 4.40 -6.64
N CYS A 154 -6.86 4.59 -6.79
CA CYS A 154 -5.96 4.79 -5.65
C CYS A 154 -6.40 5.96 -4.76
N GLN A 155 -6.81 7.08 -5.34
CA GLN A 155 -7.17 8.29 -4.59
C GLN A 155 -8.42 8.11 -3.73
N GLU A 156 -9.31 7.17 -4.06
CA GLU A 156 -10.56 6.93 -3.35
C GLU A 156 -10.55 5.65 -2.51
N THR A 157 -9.52 4.82 -2.62
CA THR A 157 -9.44 3.55 -1.87
C THR A 157 -8.27 3.53 -0.89
N VAL A 158 -7.10 4.04 -1.26
CA VAL A 158 -5.92 3.99 -0.39
C VAL A 158 -6.09 4.80 0.90
N PRO A 159 -6.56 6.07 0.89
CA PRO A 159 -6.77 6.80 2.14
C PRO A 159 -7.84 6.12 3.02
N GLN A 160 -8.91 5.57 2.48
CA GLN A 160 -9.94 4.87 3.24
C GLN A 160 -9.43 3.58 3.88
N ALA A 161 -8.59 2.82 3.18
CA ALA A 161 -7.94 1.63 3.73
C ALA A 161 -6.98 2.00 4.89
N ILE A 162 -6.24 3.09 4.75
CA ILE A 162 -5.37 3.59 5.81
C ILE A 162 -6.20 4.07 7.01
N ILE A 163 -7.30 4.80 6.80
CA ILE A 163 -8.22 5.23 7.89
C ILE A 163 -8.78 4.00 8.61
N ALA A 164 -9.22 2.96 7.89
CA ALA A 164 -9.71 1.72 8.49
C ALA A 164 -8.68 1.08 9.43
N PHE A 165 -7.40 1.07 9.04
CA PHE A 165 -6.30 0.64 9.89
C PHE A 165 -6.08 1.59 11.07
N LEU A 166 -6.08 2.90 10.87
CA LEU A 166 -5.80 3.89 11.92
C LEU A 166 -6.85 3.84 13.04
N GLU A 167 -8.12 3.61 12.73
CA GLU A 167 -9.21 3.50 13.70
C GLU A 167 -9.32 2.12 14.36
N SER A 168 -8.68 1.09 13.82
CA SER A 168 -8.80 -0.28 14.33
C SER A 168 -8.13 -0.45 15.71
N SER A 169 -8.66 -1.36 16.50
CA SER A 169 -8.06 -1.80 17.77
C SER A 169 -7.08 -2.98 17.59
N ASP A 170 -7.33 -3.83 16.60
CA ASP A 170 -6.54 -5.02 16.28
C ASP A 170 -6.66 -5.39 14.78
N PHE A 171 -6.07 -6.51 14.39
CA PHE A 171 -6.06 -6.97 13.00
C PHE A 171 -7.46 -7.32 12.47
N GLU A 172 -8.27 -8.02 13.28
CA GLU A 172 -9.64 -8.39 12.88
C GLU A 172 -10.50 -7.14 12.70
N ASP A 173 -10.38 -6.18 13.62
CA ASP A 173 -11.11 -4.92 13.56
C ASP A 173 -10.70 -4.10 12.33
N ALA A 174 -9.41 -4.09 11.96
CA ALA A 174 -8.97 -3.42 10.73
C ALA A 174 -9.62 -4.00 9.47
N ILE A 175 -9.70 -5.32 9.37
CA ILE A 175 -10.36 -6.01 8.24
C ILE A 175 -11.87 -5.71 8.25
N ARG A 176 -12.53 -5.80 9.42
CA ARG A 176 -13.95 -5.49 9.55
C ARG A 176 -14.26 -4.05 9.17
N ASN A 177 -13.42 -3.12 9.60
CA ASN A 177 -13.54 -1.70 9.24
C ASN A 177 -13.44 -1.49 7.73
N ALA A 178 -12.45 -2.07 7.07
CA ALA A 178 -12.29 -1.96 5.62
C ALA A 178 -13.50 -2.54 4.86
N ILE A 179 -13.95 -3.76 5.22
CA ILE A 179 -15.10 -4.41 4.59
C ILE A 179 -16.39 -3.62 4.85
N SER A 180 -16.55 -3.03 6.04
CA SER A 180 -17.76 -2.27 6.43
C SER A 180 -18.02 -1.03 5.58
N LEU A 181 -17.00 -0.53 4.87
CA LEU A 181 -17.16 0.58 3.93
C LEU A 181 -17.95 0.16 2.68
N GLY A 182 -18.00 -1.12 2.34
CA GLY A 182 -18.75 -1.62 1.18
C GLY A 182 -18.16 -1.22 -0.17
N GLY A 183 -16.85 -0.95 -0.20
CA GLY A 183 -16.09 -0.63 -1.40
C GLY A 183 -15.40 -1.85 -2.00
N ASP A 184 -14.35 -1.59 -2.76
CA ASP A 184 -13.40 -2.59 -3.27
C ASP A 184 -12.52 -3.06 -2.10
N SER A 185 -12.68 -4.31 -1.70
CA SER A 185 -12.09 -4.84 -0.47
C SER A 185 -11.19 -6.06 -0.66
N ASP A 186 -10.79 -6.35 -1.89
CA ASP A 186 -9.81 -7.41 -2.23
C ASP A 186 -8.34 -6.97 -2.12
#